data_d85ea58535bdeac5876eb729b93861db
#
_entry.id   d85ea58535bdeac5876eb729b93861db
#
_cell.length_a   1.000
_cell.length_b   1.000
_cell.length_c   1.000
_cell.angle_alpha   90.00
_cell.angle_beta   90.00
_cell.angle_gamma   90.00
#
_symmetry.space_group_name_H-M   'P 1'
#
loop_
_entity.id
_entity.type
_entity.pdbx_description
1 polymer ?
#
loop_
_entity_poly.entity_id
_entity_poly.type
_entity_poly.pdbx_seq_one_letter_code
_entity_poly.pdbx_strand_id
1 'polypeptide(L)'
;MQIFYKSPFRKFVKKQTRSFQLIIEDEVEKTTISPDMCASKKGDLVEFRVHKFFYGKQEFLIAYRFQEAEILFFTIGPHENFYRELKRYLREAG
;
A
#
# COMPACT_ATOMS: atom_id res chain seq x y z
N MET A 1 -10.72 -0.18 -14.65
CA MET A 1 -10.42 0.00 -13.22
C MET A 1 -9.60 1.27 -13.03
N GLN A 2 -9.98 2.09 -12.07
CA GLN A 2 -9.24 3.32 -11.75
C GLN A 2 -8.29 3.07 -10.59
N ILE A 3 -7.10 3.66 -10.68
CA ILE A 3 -6.04 3.46 -9.70
C ILE A 3 -5.60 4.84 -9.21
N PHE A 4 -5.60 5.01 -7.89
CA PHE A 4 -5.21 6.26 -7.24
C PHE A 4 -4.13 6.00 -6.21
N TYR A 5 -3.28 7.00 -5.99
CA TYR A 5 -2.19 6.93 -5.02
C TYR A 5 -2.28 8.12 -4.08
N LYS A 6 -2.30 7.85 -2.79
CA LYS A 6 -2.25 8.91 -1.78
C LYS A 6 -0.82 9.43 -1.62
N SER A 7 -0.73 10.62 -1.05
CA SER A 7 0.54 11.30 -0.87
C SER A 7 1.62 10.48 -0.17
N PRO A 8 1.34 9.77 0.94
CA PRO A 8 2.37 8.97 1.60
C PRO A 8 2.97 7.90 0.69
N PHE A 9 2.12 7.25 -0.12
CA PHE A 9 2.60 6.25 -1.06
C PHE A 9 3.54 6.88 -2.09
N ARG A 10 3.10 7.96 -2.71
CA ARG A 10 3.90 8.65 -3.74
C ARG A 10 5.22 9.16 -3.20
N LYS A 11 5.21 9.73 -1.99
CA LYS A 11 6.42 10.27 -1.36
C LYS A 11 7.43 9.17 -1.08
N PHE A 12 6.96 8.02 -0.60
CA PHE A 12 7.84 6.89 -0.34
C PHE A 12 8.53 6.43 -1.63
N VAL A 13 7.76 6.20 -2.68
CA VAL A 13 8.29 5.71 -3.96
C VAL A 13 9.30 6.69 -4.55
N LYS A 14 8.99 7.97 -4.47
CA LYS A 14 9.84 9.02 -5.02
C LYS A 14 11.25 9.02 -4.41
N LYS A 15 11.38 8.62 -3.16
CA LYS A 15 12.65 8.58 -2.43
C LYS A 15 13.49 7.34 -2.71
N GLN A 16 12.94 6.35 -3.40
CA GLN A 16 13.62 5.07 -3.58
C GLN A 16 14.51 5.06 -4.82
N THR A 17 15.46 4.11 -4.85
CA THR A 17 16.29 3.88 -6.03
C THR A 17 15.42 3.43 -7.20
N ARG A 18 15.91 3.61 -8.41
CA ARG A 18 15.18 3.17 -9.60
C ARG A 18 14.92 1.65 -9.56
N SER A 19 15.90 0.87 -9.12
CA SER A 19 15.73 -0.58 -8.97
C SER A 19 14.55 -0.93 -8.08
N PHE A 20 14.45 -0.26 -6.93
CA PHE A 20 13.35 -0.53 -6.01
C PHE A 20 12.03 -0.02 -6.57
N GLN A 21 12.02 1.12 -7.25
CA GLN A 21 10.80 1.63 -7.88
C GLN A 21 10.22 0.63 -8.88
N LEU A 22 11.07 -0.04 -9.65
CA LEU A 22 10.63 -1.06 -10.60
C LEU A 22 10.00 -2.26 -9.89
N ILE A 23 10.58 -2.68 -8.76
CA ILE A 23 10.01 -3.75 -7.95
C ILE A 23 8.64 -3.33 -7.41
N ILE A 24 8.52 -2.10 -6.92
CA ILE A 24 7.24 -1.58 -6.42
C ILE A 24 6.19 -1.57 -7.53
N GLU A 25 6.56 -1.16 -8.74
CA GLU A 25 5.65 -1.18 -9.89
C GLU A 25 5.11 -2.58 -10.15
N ASP A 26 5.99 -3.60 -10.09
CA ASP A 26 5.58 -4.99 -10.28
C ASP A 26 4.62 -5.45 -9.20
N GLU A 27 4.88 -5.07 -7.93
CA GLU A 27 4.02 -5.45 -6.82
C GLU A 27 2.66 -4.74 -6.89
N VAL A 28 2.65 -3.49 -7.31
CA VAL A 28 1.41 -2.75 -7.56
C VAL A 28 0.60 -3.44 -8.66
N GLU A 29 1.25 -3.85 -9.74
CA GLU A 29 0.59 -4.54 -10.84
C GLU A 29 -0.07 -5.85 -10.38
N LYS A 30 0.64 -6.64 -9.57
CA LYS A 30 0.07 -7.87 -8.99
C LYS A 30 -1.20 -7.57 -8.21
N THR A 31 -1.19 -6.48 -7.46
CA THR A 31 -2.35 -6.07 -6.67
C THR A 31 -3.50 -5.64 -7.56
N THR A 32 -3.23 -4.94 -8.67
CA THR A 32 -4.29 -4.51 -9.57
C THR A 32 -4.91 -5.66 -10.35
N ILE A 33 -4.14 -6.71 -10.61
CA ILE A 33 -4.66 -7.89 -11.31
C ILE A 33 -5.59 -8.69 -10.41
N SER A 34 -5.29 -8.79 -9.12
CA SER A 34 -6.08 -9.57 -8.16
C SER A 34 -6.26 -8.78 -6.86
N PRO A 35 -7.04 -7.68 -6.90
CA PRO A 35 -7.13 -6.78 -5.74
C PRO A 35 -7.83 -7.40 -4.53
N ASP A 36 -8.60 -8.46 -4.71
CA ASP A 36 -9.31 -9.14 -3.62
C ASP A 36 -8.52 -10.33 -3.06
N MET A 37 -7.30 -10.57 -3.54
CA MET A 37 -6.49 -11.69 -3.09
C MET A 37 -6.05 -11.55 -1.63
N CYS A 38 -5.78 -10.33 -1.18
CA CYS A 38 -5.40 -10.07 0.20
C CYS A 38 -6.64 -9.91 1.07
N ALA A 39 -6.58 -10.48 2.29
CA ALA A 39 -7.70 -10.39 3.22
C ALA A 39 -7.97 -8.92 3.60
N SER A 40 -9.26 -8.61 3.70
CA SER A 40 -9.70 -7.30 4.16
C SER A 40 -9.44 -7.15 5.66
N LYS A 41 -9.01 -5.97 6.08
CA LYS A 41 -8.79 -5.61 7.48
C LYS A 41 -9.54 -4.33 7.77
N LYS A 42 -10.00 -4.18 9.01
CA LYS A 42 -10.67 -2.96 9.43
C LYS A 42 -9.75 -2.14 10.32
N GLY A 43 -9.49 -0.91 9.92
CA GLY A 43 -8.91 0.09 10.80
C GLY A 43 -10.01 0.76 11.60
N ASP A 44 -9.67 1.84 12.29
CA ASP A 44 -10.64 2.56 13.12
C ASP A 44 -11.77 3.15 12.28
N LEU A 45 -11.48 3.58 11.05
CA LEU A 45 -12.45 4.32 10.21
C LEU A 45 -12.60 3.73 8.81
N VAL A 46 -11.68 2.88 8.36
CA VAL A 46 -11.59 2.48 6.96
C VAL A 46 -11.25 1.01 6.85
N GLU A 47 -11.93 0.32 5.94
CA GLU A 47 -11.57 -1.02 5.55
C GLU A 47 -10.39 -0.95 4.57
N PHE A 48 -9.38 -1.78 4.78
CA PHE A 48 -8.21 -1.81 3.92
C PHE A 48 -7.65 -3.23 3.79
N ARG A 49 -6.80 -3.40 2.79
CA ARG A 49 -6.08 -4.66 2.54
C ARG A 49 -4.59 -4.37 2.57
N VAL A 50 -3.79 -5.39 2.87
CA VAL A 50 -2.34 -5.25 2.96
C VAL A 50 -1.69 -6.31 2.09
N HIS A 51 -0.88 -5.87 1.14
CA HIS A 51 -0.06 -6.71 0.29
C HIS A 51 1.36 -6.72 0.83
N LYS A 52 1.93 -7.91 1.02
CA LYS A 52 3.28 -8.09 1.57
C LYS A 52 4.23 -8.54 0.47
N PHE A 53 5.44 -8.02 0.50
CA PHE A 53 6.49 -8.48 -0.42
C PHE A 53 7.86 -8.25 0.21
N PHE A 54 8.87 -8.91 -0.35
CA PHE A 54 10.25 -8.76 0.12
C PHE A 54 11.08 -8.06 -0.94
N TYR A 55 11.96 -7.18 -0.47
CA TYR A 55 13.01 -6.60 -1.28
C TYR A 55 14.32 -6.77 -0.52
N GLY A 56 15.22 -7.60 -1.09
CA GLY A 56 16.36 -8.06 -0.31
C GLY A 56 15.88 -8.90 0.86
N LYS A 57 16.34 -8.59 2.06
CA LYS A 57 15.95 -9.29 3.28
C LYS A 57 14.86 -8.57 4.07
N GLN A 58 14.37 -7.46 3.56
CA GLN A 58 13.39 -6.62 4.24
C GLN A 58 12.00 -6.91 3.71
N GLU A 59 11.05 -7.11 4.62
CA GLU A 59 9.64 -7.20 4.27
C GLU A 59 9.04 -5.80 4.16
N PHE A 60 8.29 -5.58 3.09
CA PHE A 60 7.55 -4.33 2.86
C PHE A 60 6.07 -4.63 2.74
N LEU A 61 5.28 -3.65 3.14
CA LEU A 61 3.82 -3.75 3.11
C LEU A 61 3.24 -2.60 2.30
N ILE A 62 2.18 -2.90 1.55
CA ILE A 62 1.40 -1.90 0.81
C ILE A 62 -0.03 -1.95 1.34
N ALA A 63 -0.52 -0.84 1.86
CA ALA A 63 -1.91 -0.74 2.28
C ALA A 63 -2.73 -0.10 1.17
N TYR A 64 -3.85 -0.73 0.83
CA TYR A 64 -4.72 -0.24 -0.23
C TYR A 64 -6.18 -0.56 0.09
N ARG A 65 -7.08 0.14 -0.60
CA ARG A 65 -8.51 -0.13 -0.55
C ARG A 65 -8.99 -0.49 -1.95
N PHE A 66 -9.81 -1.53 -2.06
CA PHE A 66 -10.44 -1.91 -3.31
C PHE A 66 -11.95 -1.84 -3.12
N GLN A 67 -12.60 -0.97 -3.88
CA GLN A 67 -14.02 -0.71 -3.75
C GLN A 67 -14.55 -0.12 -5.05
N GLU A 68 -15.67 -0.65 -5.54
CA GLU A 68 -16.38 -0.09 -6.70
C GLU A 68 -15.47 0.08 -7.94
N ALA A 69 -14.67 -0.94 -8.23
CA ALA A 69 -13.73 -0.94 -9.35
C ALA A 69 -12.65 0.16 -9.27
N GLU A 70 -12.36 0.61 -8.04
CA GLU A 70 -11.27 1.53 -7.78
C GLU A 70 -10.29 0.92 -6.79
N ILE A 71 -9.00 1.15 -7.02
CA ILE A 71 -7.96 0.81 -6.07
C ILE A 71 -7.30 2.10 -5.61
N LEU A 72 -7.22 2.26 -4.30
CA LEU A 72 -6.59 3.42 -3.69
C LEU A 72 -5.42 2.94 -2.84
N PHE A 73 -4.21 3.26 -3.26
CA PHE A 73 -3.00 2.94 -2.51
C PHE A 73 -2.75 4.03 -1.47
N PHE A 74 -2.79 3.64 -0.19
CA PHE A 74 -2.62 4.59 0.91
C PHE A 74 -1.15 4.82 1.25
N THR A 75 -0.47 3.74 1.66
CA THR A 75 0.90 3.81 2.18
C THR A 75 1.69 2.59 1.74
N ILE A 76 3.01 2.72 1.79
CA ILE A 76 3.94 1.64 1.57
C ILE A 76 5.14 1.88 2.50
N GLY A 77 5.67 0.82 3.07
CA GLY A 77 6.84 0.94 3.92
C GLY A 77 7.29 -0.39 4.49
N PRO A 78 8.41 -0.39 5.21
CA PRO A 78 8.89 -1.61 5.86
C PRO A 78 7.91 -2.08 6.93
N HIS A 79 7.91 -3.37 7.21
CA HIS A 79 7.00 -3.98 8.17
C HIS A 79 7.03 -3.29 9.54
N GLU A 80 8.23 -2.90 9.98
CA GLU A 80 8.41 -2.27 11.28
C GLU A 80 7.65 -0.94 11.33
N ASN A 81 6.78 -0.79 12.32
CA ASN A 81 5.96 0.42 12.56
C ASN A 81 4.93 0.72 11.47
N PHE A 82 4.79 -0.15 10.46
CA PHE A 82 3.89 0.12 9.33
C PHE A 82 2.44 0.37 9.78
N TYR A 83 1.91 -0.52 10.61
CA TYR A 83 0.51 -0.42 11.02
C TYR A 83 0.26 0.81 11.91
N ARG A 84 1.21 1.16 12.74
CA ARG A 84 1.10 2.35 13.59
C ARG A 84 1.04 3.61 12.75
N GLU A 85 1.90 3.71 11.75
CA GLU A 85 1.91 4.87 10.86
C GLU A 85 0.69 4.92 9.97
N LEU A 86 0.20 3.78 9.49
CA LEU A 86 -1.02 3.70 8.72
C LEU A 86 -2.21 4.19 9.53
N LYS A 87 -2.36 3.73 10.77
CA LYS A 87 -3.45 4.16 11.64
C LYS A 87 -3.40 5.66 11.89
N ARG A 88 -2.22 6.18 12.13
CA ARG A 88 -2.04 7.62 12.33
C ARG A 88 -2.46 8.40 11.07
N TYR A 89 -2.02 7.95 9.92
CA TYR A 89 -2.39 8.59 8.65
C TYR A 89 -3.89 8.58 8.42
N LEU A 90 -4.54 7.44 8.60
CA LEU A 90 -5.98 7.32 8.40
C LEU A 90 -6.76 8.22 9.37
N ARG A 91 -6.29 8.35 10.60
CA ARG A 91 -6.91 9.21 11.61
C ARG A 91 -6.77 10.68 11.24
N GLU A 92 -5.60 11.11 10.79
CA GLU A 92 -5.34 12.49 10.40
C GLU A 92 -6.05 12.87 9.11
N ALA A 93 -6.18 11.95 8.19
CA ALA A 93 -6.81 12.19 6.89
C ALA A 93 -8.33 12.15 6.95
N GLY A 94 -8.85 11.50 7.99
CA GLY A 94 -10.28 11.38 8.17
C GLY A 94 -10.82 12.52 8.97
#